data_368f51c9e00f868dce25e8475f309b8d
#
_entry.id   368f51c9e00f868dce25e8475f309b8d
#
_cell.length_a   1.000
_cell.length_b   1.000
_cell.length_c   1.000
_cell.angle_alpha   90.00
_cell.angle_beta   90.00
_cell.angle_gamma   90.00
#
_symmetry.space_group_name_H-M   'P 1'
#
loop_
_entity.id
_entity.type
_entity.pdbx_description
1 polymer ?
#
loop_
_entity_poly.entity_id
_entity_poly.type
_entity_poly.pdbx_seq_one_letter_code
_entity_poly.pdbx_strand_id
1 'polypeptide(L)'
;MSLNLKLKTIIFVLVSSLLTGCVAAVVTGAAVGMVYDRRGVMTMEADARLFHVIHKNIVTNRQFSDSRIEVTSFNRVVLLVGQTPSASLRVLAEKIAHNAPGVERVYDEVTVGYPIPLTQRTKDSWITGQVRSSMLARKGLESGSVRIVTENGVVYLMGVVTDQQATLAVDVARRVNGVRKVVKIFQYIR
;
A
#
# COMPACT_ATOMS: atom_id res chain seq x y z
N MET A 1 9.83 -40.26 -25.94
CA MET A 1 8.36 -40.32 -26.13
C MET A 1 7.93 -38.95 -26.66
N SER A 2 7.73 -38.84 -28.01
CA SER A 2 7.44 -37.57 -28.68
C SER A 2 5.96 -37.22 -28.47
N LEU A 3 5.73 -36.16 -27.71
CA LEU A 3 4.39 -35.58 -27.51
C LEU A 3 3.86 -35.12 -28.87
N ASN A 4 2.69 -35.66 -29.30
CA ASN A 4 2.08 -35.38 -30.58
C ASN A 4 2.01 -33.88 -30.89
N LEU A 5 2.37 -33.48 -32.12
CA LEU A 5 2.39 -32.08 -32.56
C LEU A 5 1.06 -31.34 -32.23
N LYS A 6 -0.08 -32.03 -32.43
CA LYS A 6 -1.42 -31.52 -32.07
C LYS A 6 -1.59 -31.21 -30.58
N LEU A 7 -1.01 -32.02 -29.69
CA LEU A 7 -1.06 -31.80 -28.25
C LEU A 7 -0.20 -30.60 -27.82
N LYS A 8 0.98 -30.42 -28.47
CA LYS A 8 1.84 -29.23 -28.23
C LYS A 8 1.13 -27.96 -28.70
N THR A 9 0.42 -27.98 -29.79
CA THR A 9 -0.34 -26.83 -30.30
C THR A 9 -1.51 -26.48 -29.35
N ILE A 10 -2.22 -27.49 -28.86
CA ILE A 10 -3.32 -27.27 -27.90
C ILE A 10 -2.81 -26.67 -26.56
N ILE A 11 -1.70 -27.20 -26.04
CA ILE A 11 -1.08 -26.67 -24.82
C ILE A 11 -0.60 -25.22 -25.02
N PHE A 12 0.02 -24.93 -26.18
CA PHE A 12 0.48 -23.57 -26.50
C PHE A 12 -0.69 -22.58 -26.61
N VAL A 13 -1.80 -22.96 -27.23
CA VAL A 13 -3.02 -22.11 -27.33
C VAL A 13 -3.65 -21.93 -25.96
N LEU A 14 -3.69 -22.95 -25.09
CA LEU A 14 -4.22 -22.85 -23.74
C LEU A 14 -3.37 -21.94 -22.85
N VAL A 15 -2.05 -22.01 -22.94
CA VAL A 15 -1.13 -21.14 -22.20
C VAL A 15 -1.21 -19.70 -22.71
N SER A 16 -1.34 -19.49 -24.02
CA SER A 16 -1.50 -18.14 -24.59
C SER A 16 -2.81 -17.48 -24.19
N SER A 17 -3.91 -18.23 -24.03
CA SER A 17 -5.21 -17.70 -23.59
C SER A 17 -5.21 -17.31 -22.11
N LEU A 18 -4.36 -17.93 -21.28
CA LEU A 18 -4.19 -17.55 -19.86
C LEU A 18 -3.38 -16.25 -19.68
N LEU A 19 -2.50 -15.90 -20.62
CA LEU A 19 -1.72 -14.66 -20.56
C LEU A 19 -2.51 -13.42 -21.04
N THR A 20 -3.57 -13.59 -21.85
CA THR A 20 -4.38 -12.45 -22.35
C THR A 20 -5.49 -12.01 -21.39
N GLY A 21 -5.69 -12.71 -20.28
CA GLY A 21 -6.76 -12.44 -19.30
C GLY A 21 -6.71 -11.06 -18.63
N CYS A 22 -5.53 -10.41 -18.59
CA CYS A 22 -5.39 -9.09 -17.96
C CYS A 22 -5.68 -7.90 -18.90
N VAL A 23 -5.67 -8.09 -20.22
CA VAL A 23 -5.84 -6.99 -21.18
C VAL A 23 -7.26 -6.95 -21.76
N ALA A 24 -7.97 -8.07 -21.85
CA ALA A 24 -9.31 -8.15 -22.43
C ALA A 24 -10.43 -7.54 -21.56
N ALA A 25 -10.21 -7.36 -20.25
CA ALA A 25 -11.20 -6.77 -19.34
C ALA A 25 -11.42 -5.26 -19.57
N VAL A 26 -10.55 -4.60 -20.32
CA VAL A 26 -10.64 -3.15 -20.58
C VAL A 26 -11.56 -2.82 -21.76
N VAL A 27 -11.82 -3.78 -22.66
CA VAL A 27 -12.54 -3.51 -23.91
C VAL A 27 -14.04 -3.89 -23.87
N THR A 28 -14.46 -4.69 -22.91
CA THR A 28 -15.85 -5.20 -22.86
C THR A 28 -16.72 -4.48 -21.83
N GLY A 29 -16.64 -3.15 -21.66
CA GLY A 29 -17.70 -2.36 -21.01
C GLY A 29 -18.32 -2.90 -19.71
N ALA A 30 -17.74 -3.93 -19.09
CA ALA A 30 -18.05 -4.31 -17.74
C ALA A 30 -17.60 -3.14 -16.86
N ALA A 31 -18.54 -2.44 -16.25
CA ALA A 31 -18.31 -1.40 -15.28
C ALA A 31 -17.40 -1.94 -14.18
N VAL A 32 -16.10 -1.91 -14.43
CA VAL A 32 -15.09 -1.89 -13.36
C VAL A 32 -15.44 -0.63 -12.61
N GLY A 33 -16.08 -0.77 -11.46
CA GLY A 33 -16.45 0.36 -10.63
C GLY A 33 -15.21 1.21 -10.52
N MET A 34 -15.24 2.42 -11.11
CA MET A 34 -14.12 3.34 -11.04
C MET A 34 -13.82 3.53 -9.56
N VAL A 35 -12.65 3.06 -9.15
CA VAL A 35 -12.16 3.28 -7.79
C VAL A 35 -11.91 4.77 -7.68
N TYR A 36 -12.90 5.49 -7.16
CA TYR A 36 -12.86 6.94 -7.07
C TYR A 36 -11.81 7.34 -6.03
N ASP A 37 -10.77 8.03 -6.47
CA ASP A 37 -9.77 8.66 -5.61
C ASP A 37 -10.06 10.16 -5.53
N ARG A 38 -10.26 10.68 -4.34
CA ARG A 38 -10.59 12.10 -4.10
C ARG A 38 -9.43 13.05 -4.35
N ARG A 39 -8.21 12.54 -4.51
CA ARG A 39 -7.05 13.37 -4.80
C ARG A 39 -7.05 13.81 -6.26
N GLY A 40 -6.74 15.10 -6.49
CA GLY A 40 -6.47 15.58 -7.85
C GLY A 40 -5.17 15.04 -8.41
N VAL A 41 -5.02 15.04 -9.73
CA VAL A 41 -3.82 14.58 -10.45
C VAL A 41 -2.54 15.27 -9.92
N MET A 42 -2.59 16.59 -9.69
CA MET A 42 -1.46 17.36 -9.14
C MET A 42 -1.03 16.88 -7.75
N THR A 43 -1.99 16.47 -6.92
CA THR A 43 -1.69 15.91 -5.59
C THR A 43 -1.06 14.53 -5.69
N MET A 44 -1.54 13.69 -6.62
CA MET A 44 -0.96 12.36 -6.87
C MET A 44 0.48 12.48 -7.37
N GLU A 45 0.78 13.46 -8.23
CA GLU A 45 2.13 13.75 -8.69
C GLU A 45 3.03 14.27 -7.57
N ALA A 46 2.52 15.15 -6.71
CA ALA A 46 3.24 15.62 -5.52
C ALA A 46 3.56 14.45 -4.57
N ASP A 47 2.60 13.55 -4.32
CA ASP A 47 2.80 12.35 -3.52
C ASP A 47 3.87 11.42 -4.13
N ALA A 48 3.85 11.24 -5.44
CA ALA A 48 4.86 10.43 -6.13
C ALA A 48 6.27 11.05 -5.97
N ARG A 49 6.39 12.38 -6.10
CA ARG A 49 7.66 13.08 -5.87
C ARG A 49 8.14 12.94 -4.43
N LEU A 50 7.26 13.12 -3.44
CA LEU A 50 7.59 12.93 -2.02
C LEU A 50 8.11 11.52 -1.75
N PHE A 51 7.39 10.50 -2.23
CA PHE A 51 7.83 9.11 -2.14
C PHE A 51 9.25 8.94 -2.71
N HIS A 52 9.48 9.39 -3.95
CA HIS A 52 10.77 9.19 -4.62
C HIS A 52 11.93 9.90 -3.90
N VAL A 53 11.73 11.13 -3.45
CA VAL A 53 12.77 11.90 -2.74
C VAL A 53 13.12 11.23 -1.41
N ILE A 54 12.12 10.89 -0.61
CA ILE A 54 12.34 10.30 0.71
C ILE A 54 12.93 8.89 0.57
N HIS A 55 12.34 8.06 -0.27
CA HIS A 55 12.79 6.69 -0.50
C HIS A 55 14.24 6.67 -1.00
N LYS A 56 14.57 7.50 -2.01
CA LYS A 56 15.94 7.61 -2.51
C LYS A 56 16.92 7.97 -1.40
N ASN A 57 16.62 8.99 -0.59
CA ASN A 57 17.50 9.44 0.48
C ASN A 57 17.71 8.37 1.56
N ILE A 58 16.73 7.51 1.82
CA ILE A 58 16.84 6.40 2.76
C ILE A 58 17.68 5.26 2.14
N VAL A 59 17.33 4.79 0.93
CA VAL A 59 17.97 3.60 0.35
C VAL A 59 19.41 3.83 -0.13
N THR A 60 19.77 5.08 -0.46
CA THR A 60 21.15 5.42 -0.85
C THR A 60 22.06 5.74 0.33
N ASN A 61 21.49 5.95 1.52
CA ASN A 61 22.26 6.22 2.72
C ASN A 61 22.74 4.91 3.36
N ARG A 62 24.05 4.67 3.35
CA ARG A 62 24.68 3.45 3.91
C ARG A 62 24.35 3.19 5.39
N GLN A 63 23.97 4.20 6.14
CA GLN A 63 23.57 4.03 7.53
C GLN A 63 22.33 3.15 7.69
N PHE A 64 21.47 3.05 6.66
CA PHE A 64 20.27 2.23 6.66
C PHE A 64 20.46 0.82 6.05
N SER A 65 21.73 0.35 5.84
CA SER A 65 22.01 -0.97 5.25
C SER A 65 21.26 -2.12 5.94
N ASP A 66 21.16 -2.06 7.27
CA ASP A 66 20.52 -3.07 8.11
C ASP A 66 19.07 -2.71 8.50
N SER A 67 18.52 -1.69 7.84
CA SER A 67 17.16 -1.22 8.06
C SER A 67 16.25 -1.66 6.92
N ARG A 68 14.97 -1.83 7.24
CA ARG A 68 13.90 -1.93 6.27
C ARG A 68 12.87 -0.86 6.58
N ILE A 69 12.87 0.21 5.80
CA ILE A 69 11.93 1.33 5.97
C ILE A 69 11.12 1.45 4.68
N GLU A 70 9.82 1.31 4.80
CA GLU A 70 8.86 1.53 3.75
C GLU A 70 8.26 2.92 3.88
N VAL A 71 8.23 3.65 2.78
CA VAL A 71 7.70 5.02 2.67
C VAL A 71 6.38 4.98 1.94
N THR A 72 5.37 5.62 2.44
CA THR A 72 4.11 5.83 1.74
C THR A 72 3.72 7.30 1.83
N SER A 73 3.36 7.89 0.70
CA SER A 73 2.84 9.26 0.63
C SER A 73 1.38 9.25 0.15
N PHE A 74 0.53 10.03 0.83
CA PHE A 74 -0.86 10.21 0.47
C PHE A 74 -1.35 11.59 0.92
N ASN A 75 -1.76 12.41 -0.04
CA ASN A 75 -2.20 13.79 0.17
C ASN A 75 -1.20 14.61 1.01
N ARG A 76 0.10 14.55 0.64
CA ARG A 76 1.25 15.20 1.31
C ARG A 76 1.51 14.74 2.75
N VAL A 77 0.79 13.74 3.21
CA VAL A 77 1.07 13.06 4.47
C VAL A 77 1.97 11.86 4.17
N VAL A 78 3.05 11.74 4.90
CA VAL A 78 4.03 10.66 4.77
C VAL A 78 3.89 9.70 5.95
N LEU A 79 3.86 8.42 5.65
CA LEU A 79 3.95 7.33 6.61
C LEU A 79 5.28 6.60 6.40
N LEU A 80 6.03 6.43 7.47
CA LEU A 80 7.21 5.57 7.55
C LEU A 80 6.86 4.35 8.41
N VAL A 81 7.03 3.15 7.87
CA VAL A 81 6.87 1.89 8.62
C VAL A 81 8.07 0.99 8.41
N GLY A 82 8.27 0.03 9.27
CA GLY A 82 9.36 -0.93 9.15
C GLY A 82 10.25 -0.99 10.36
N GLN A 83 11.52 -1.38 10.17
CA GLN A 83 12.46 -1.61 11.26
C GLN A 83 13.82 -0.98 10.97
N THR A 84 14.46 -0.54 12.04
CA THR A 84 15.84 -0.04 12.05
C THR A 84 16.55 -0.48 13.34
N PRO A 85 17.85 -0.79 13.29
CA PRO A 85 18.57 -1.33 14.45
C PRO A 85 18.73 -0.34 15.60
N SER A 86 18.52 0.97 15.39
CA SER A 86 18.74 1.96 16.45
C SER A 86 17.73 3.11 16.42
N ALA A 87 17.49 3.71 17.58
CA ALA A 87 16.64 4.88 17.72
C ALA A 87 17.19 6.11 16.96
N SER A 88 18.51 6.26 16.87
CA SER A 88 19.14 7.36 16.11
C SER A 88 18.83 7.27 14.62
N LEU A 89 18.81 6.06 14.04
CA LEU A 89 18.43 5.86 12.65
C LEU A 89 16.93 6.09 12.42
N ARG A 90 16.07 5.74 13.39
CA ARG A 90 14.66 6.08 13.33
C ARG A 90 14.47 7.60 13.24
N VAL A 91 15.11 8.36 14.15
CA VAL A 91 15.07 9.83 14.14
C VAL A 91 15.65 10.40 12.83
N LEU A 92 16.72 9.79 12.30
CA LEU A 92 17.28 10.21 11.02
C LEU A 92 16.30 9.99 9.86
N ALA A 93 15.59 8.87 9.81
CA ALA A 93 14.57 8.60 8.79
C ALA A 93 13.41 9.60 8.87
N GLU A 94 12.93 9.88 10.07
CA GLU A 94 11.91 10.89 10.32
C GLU A 94 12.37 12.28 9.83
N LYS A 95 13.61 12.68 10.17
CA LYS A 95 14.20 13.94 9.72
C LYS A 95 14.30 14.02 8.18
N ILE A 96 14.69 12.94 7.51
CA ILE A 96 14.72 12.87 6.05
C ILE A 96 13.33 13.12 5.47
N ALA A 97 12.29 12.51 6.05
CA ALA A 97 10.92 12.69 5.60
C ALA A 97 10.41 14.13 5.84
N HIS A 98 10.65 14.69 7.01
CA HIS A 98 10.26 16.08 7.34
C HIS A 98 10.93 17.13 6.44
N ASN A 99 12.17 16.89 6.00
CA ASN A 99 12.90 17.81 5.15
C ASN A 99 12.52 17.69 3.66
N ALA A 100 11.65 16.76 3.28
CA ALA A 100 11.22 16.62 1.89
C ALA A 100 10.30 17.77 1.48
N PRO A 101 10.57 18.43 0.31
CA PRO A 101 9.78 19.59 -0.13
C PRO A 101 8.31 19.24 -0.34
N GLY A 102 7.41 19.96 0.33
CA GLY A 102 5.97 19.80 0.17
C GLY A 102 5.32 18.77 1.09
N VAL A 103 6.07 18.18 2.04
CA VAL A 103 5.48 17.35 3.09
C VAL A 103 4.70 18.24 4.07
N GLU A 104 3.50 17.80 4.43
CA GLU A 104 2.66 18.49 5.41
C GLU A 104 2.72 17.82 6.78
N ARG A 105 2.82 16.49 6.80
CA ARG A 105 2.89 15.72 8.04
C ARG A 105 3.63 14.39 7.83
N VAL A 106 4.38 13.98 8.85
CA VAL A 106 5.04 12.68 8.91
C VAL A 106 4.47 11.87 10.07
N TYR A 107 4.14 10.62 9.80
CA TYR A 107 3.85 9.61 10.80
C TYR A 107 5.01 8.62 10.81
N ASP A 108 5.82 8.66 11.87
CA ASP A 108 6.92 7.74 12.07
C ASP A 108 6.47 6.56 12.94
N GLU A 109 6.17 5.46 12.27
CA GLU A 109 5.79 4.19 12.86
C GLU A 109 6.90 3.12 12.68
N VAL A 110 8.13 3.59 12.42
CA VAL A 110 9.32 2.72 12.37
C VAL A 110 9.62 2.20 13.77
N THR A 111 9.85 0.91 13.90
CA THR A 111 10.22 0.26 15.16
C THR A 111 11.72 0.01 15.25
N VAL A 112 12.27 0.08 16.44
CA VAL A 112 13.67 -0.29 16.68
C VAL A 112 13.76 -1.81 16.81
N GLY A 113 14.53 -2.44 15.92
CA GLY A 113 14.68 -3.88 15.83
C GLY A 113 15.19 -4.33 14.46
N TYR A 114 15.35 -5.63 14.31
CA TYR A 114 15.72 -6.23 13.02
C TYR A 114 14.52 -6.29 12.07
N PRO A 115 14.76 -6.24 10.73
CA PRO A 115 13.72 -6.40 9.73
C PRO A 115 12.90 -7.68 9.92
N ILE A 116 11.57 -7.56 9.82
CA ILE A 116 10.68 -8.72 9.89
C ILE A 116 10.97 -9.71 8.75
N PRO A 117 10.83 -11.03 9.00
CA PRO A 117 11.12 -12.05 8.01
C PRO A 117 10.15 -11.98 6.82
N LEU A 118 10.57 -12.53 5.67
CA LEU A 118 9.77 -12.54 4.44
C LEU A 118 8.40 -13.19 4.64
N THR A 119 8.33 -14.23 5.47
CA THR A 119 7.06 -14.92 5.80
C THR A 119 6.05 -13.99 6.46
N GLN A 120 6.51 -13.07 7.32
CA GLN A 120 5.62 -12.07 7.93
C GLN A 120 5.20 -11.02 6.89
N ARG A 121 6.11 -10.55 6.03
CA ARG A 121 5.79 -9.62 4.94
C ARG A 121 4.75 -10.20 3.97
N THR A 122 4.84 -11.50 3.67
CA THR A 122 3.84 -12.20 2.85
C THR A 122 2.46 -12.21 3.53
N LYS A 123 2.41 -12.45 4.85
CA LYS A 123 1.16 -12.36 5.62
C LYS A 123 0.59 -10.94 5.59
N ASP A 124 1.44 -9.92 5.75
CA ASP A 124 1.02 -8.52 5.71
C ASP A 124 0.46 -8.13 4.33
N SER A 125 1.08 -8.61 3.23
CA SER A 125 0.55 -8.42 1.87
C SER A 125 -0.82 -9.09 1.70
N TRP A 126 -1.01 -10.29 2.24
CA TRP A 126 -2.30 -10.99 2.23
C TRP A 126 -3.36 -10.21 3.03
N ILE A 127 -3.02 -9.73 4.23
CA ILE A 127 -3.92 -8.88 5.05
C ILE A 127 -4.33 -7.64 4.28
N THR A 128 -3.36 -6.93 3.65
CA THR A 128 -3.64 -5.75 2.82
C THR A 128 -4.64 -6.08 1.70
N GLY A 129 -4.47 -7.21 1.01
CA GLY A 129 -5.38 -7.68 -0.04
C GLY A 129 -6.79 -7.95 0.50
N GLN A 130 -6.91 -8.63 1.64
CA GLN A 130 -8.20 -8.93 2.28
C GLN A 130 -8.92 -7.67 2.75
N VAL A 131 -8.19 -6.73 3.39
CA VAL A 131 -8.76 -5.44 3.82
C VAL A 131 -9.28 -4.68 2.61
N ARG A 132 -8.49 -4.60 1.52
CA ARG A 132 -8.88 -3.91 0.28
C ARG A 132 -10.13 -4.52 -0.35
N SER A 133 -10.16 -5.85 -0.49
CA SER A 133 -11.31 -6.57 -1.03
C SER A 133 -12.58 -6.35 -0.20
N SER A 134 -12.44 -6.41 1.13
CA SER A 134 -13.55 -6.16 2.05
C SER A 134 -14.04 -4.71 2.01
N MET A 135 -13.14 -3.73 1.83
CA MET A 135 -13.51 -2.32 1.65
C MET A 135 -14.24 -2.09 0.32
N LEU A 136 -13.82 -2.73 -0.78
CA LEU A 136 -14.49 -2.65 -2.07
C LEU A 136 -15.93 -3.17 -2.01
N ALA A 137 -16.18 -4.23 -1.23
CA ALA A 137 -17.49 -4.82 -1.06
C ALA A 137 -18.39 -4.01 -0.10
N ARG A 138 -17.85 -3.03 0.65
CA ARG A 138 -18.59 -2.29 1.67
C ARG A 138 -19.35 -1.12 1.08
N LYS A 139 -20.69 -1.18 1.08
CA LYS A 139 -21.56 -0.06 0.66
C LYS A 139 -21.30 1.19 1.52
N GLY A 140 -21.23 2.35 0.86
CA GLY A 140 -21.00 3.64 1.53
C GLY A 140 -19.53 3.95 1.80
N LEU A 141 -18.59 3.07 1.41
CA LEU A 141 -17.15 3.29 1.50
C LEU A 141 -16.55 3.51 0.10
N GLU A 142 -15.99 4.67 -0.13
CA GLU A 142 -15.20 4.96 -1.33
C GLU A 142 -13.77 4.41 -1.13
N SER A 143 -13.59 3.14 -1.42
CA SER A 143 -12.34 2.41 -1.14
C SER A 143 -11.10 3.00 -1.83
N GLY A 144 -11.26 3.72 -2.95
CA GLY A 144 -10.20 4.42 -3.65
C GLY A 144 -9.64 5.62 -2.89
N SER A 145 -10.44 6.20 -2.01
CA SER A 145 -10.02 7.31 -1.15
C SER A 145 -9.22 6.86 0.08
N VAL A 146 -9.00 5.53 0.25
CA VAL A 146 -8.27 4.96 1.38
C VAL A 146 -7.05 4.18 0.89
N ARG A 147 -5.86 4.60 1.29
CA ARG A 147 -4.61 3.87 1.14
C ARG A 147 -4.42 2.94 2.34
N ILE A 148 -4.09 1.69 2.07
CA ILE A 148 -3.89 0.65 3.08
C ILE A 148 -2.42 0.24 3.07
N VAL A 149 -1.78 0.29 4.22
CA VAL A 149 -0.42 -0.22 4.45
C VAL A 149 -0.50 -1.20 5.63
N THR A 150 0.13 -2.35 5.50
CA THR A 150 0.19 -3.33 6.60
C THR A 150 1.64 -3.65 6.91
N GLU A 151 2.03 -3.46 8.15
CA GLU A 151 3.35 -3.79 8.66
C GLU A 151 3.23 -4.57 9.96
N ASN A 152 3.78 -5.78 9.99
CA ASN A 152 3.75 -6.69 11.15
C ASN A 152 2.35 -6.84 11.77
N GLY A 153 1.31 -7.02 10.92
CA GLY A 153 -0.10 -7.16 11.35
C GLY A 153 -0.76 -5.85 11.81
N VAL A 154 -0.07 -4.73 11.79
CA VAL A 154 -0.67 -3.41 12.02
C VAL A 154 -1.11 -2.83 10.69
N VAL A 155 -2.40 -2.48 10.59
CA VAL A 155 -2.98 -1.87 9.39
C VAL A 155 -3.07 -0.37 9.58
N TYR A 156 -2.41 0.38 8.71
CA TYR A 156 -2.45 1.83 8.64
C TYR A 156 -3.40 2.24 7.52
N LEU A 157 -4.39 3.07 7.85
CA LEU A 157 -5.38 3.59 6.91
C LEU A 157 -5.15 5.08 6.72
N MET A 158 -4.66 5.46 5.54
CA MET A 158 -4.50 6.86 5.13
C MET A 158 -5.63 7.23 4.17
N GLY A 159 -6.15 8.44 4.26
CA GLY A 159 -7.23 8.83 3.34
C GLY A 159 -7.78 10.22 3.60
N VAL A 160 -8.47 10.75 2.58
CA VAL A 160 -9.33 11.93 2.67
C VAL A 160 -10.77 11.45 2.71
N VAL A 161 -11.38 11.44 3.89
CA VAL A 161 -12.65 10.73 4.16
C VAL A 161 -13.59 11.53 5.04
N THR A 162 -14.88 11.21 4.99
CA THR A 162 -15.85 11.68 6.01
C THR A 162 -15.74 10.83 7.28
N ASP A 163 -16.26 11.30 8.40
CA ASP A 163 -16.30 10.55 9.67
C ASP A 163 -17.01 9.20 9.50
N GLN A 164 -18.09 9.17 8.71
CA GLN A 164 -18.80 7.94 8.41
C GLN A 164 -17.92 6.94 7.64
N GLN A 165 -17.21 7.39 6.62
CA GLN A 165 -16.32 6.54 5.83
C GLN A 165 -15.12 6.06 6.66
N ALA A 166 -14.56 6.92 7.53
CA ALA A 166 -13.49 6.54 8.45
C ALA A 166 -13.95 5.41 9.38
N THR A 167 -15.16 5.53 9.94
CA THR A 167 -15.74 4.50 10.82
C THR A 167 -15.93 3.19 10.08
N LEU A 168 -16.50 3.22 8.86
CA LEU A 168 -16.69 2.03 8.03
C LEU A 168 -15.36 1.37 7.67
N ALA A 169 -14.33 2.16 7.29
CA ALA A 169 -13.02 1.66 6.94
C ALA A 169 -12.34 0.93 8.11
N VAL A 170 -12.39 1.52 9.30
CA VAL A 170 -11.85 0.91 10.52
C VAL A 170 -12.61 -0.37 10.88
N ASP A 171 -13.95 -0.34 10.81
CA ASP A 171 -14.79 -1.51 11.12
C ASP A 171 -14.51 -2.69 10.19
N VAL A 172 -14.31 -2.43 8.91
CA VAL A 172 -13.90 -3.44 7.93
C VAL A 172 -12.51 -3.99 8.25
N ALA A 173 -11.53 -3.10 8.44
CA ALA A 173 -10.14 -3.52 8.63
C ALA A 173 -9.92 -4.38 9.88
N ARG A 174 -10.54 -4.01 11.01
CA ARG A 174 -10.38 -4.72 12.29
C ARG A 174 -10.94 -6.14 12.30
N ARG A 175 -11.83 -6.49 11.35
CA ARG A 175 -12.45 -7.81 11.24
C ARG A 175 -11.65 -8.78 10.38
N VAL A 176 -10.64 -8.30 9.67
CA VAL A 176 -9.82 -9.16 8.82
C VAL A 176 -8.88 -9.99 9.70
N ASN A 177 -8.85 -11.28 9.42
CA ASN A 177 -8.01 -12.21 10.17
C ASN A 177 -6.53 -11.86 10.03
N GLY A 178 -5.80 -11.86 11.13
CA GLY A 178 -4.38 -11.47 11.19
C GLY A 178 -4.13 -9.99 11.49
N VAL A 179 -5.15 -9.13 11.44
CA VAL A 179 -5.03 -7.73 11.87
C VAL A 179 -4.93 -7.66 13.39
N ARG A 180 -3.82 -7.11 13.89
CA ARG A 180 -3.56 -6.92 15.33
C ARG A 180 -3.96 -5.54 15.82
N LYS A 181 -3.83 -4.52 14.97
CA LYS A 181 -4.13 -3.13 15.28
C LYS A 181 -4.50 -2.38 14.00
N VAL A 182 -5.38 -1.40 14.11
CA VAL A 182 -5.70 -0.45 13.03
C VAL A 182 -5.30 0.95 13.50
N VAL A 183 -4.49 1.65 12.70
CA VAL A 183 -4.04 3.03 12.92
C VAL A 183 -4.71 3.92 11.88
N LYS A 184 -5.35 4.99 12.34
CA LYS A 184 -6.03 5.97 11.49
C LYS A 184 -5.10 7.13 11.18
N ILE A 185 -4.86 7.39 9.89
CA ILE A 185 -4.10 8.52 9.36
C ILE A 185 -5.03 9.24 8.36
N PHE A 186 -6.19 9.66 8.84
CA PHE A 186 -7.19 10.30 8.02
C PHE A 186 -7.13 11.82 8.08
N GLN A 187 -7.42 12.42 6.94
CA GLN A 187 -7.79 13.84 6.83
C GLN A 187 -9.31 13.88 6.64
N TYR A 188 -9.99 14.59 7.52
CA TYR A 188 -11.44 14.62 7.54
C TYR A 188 -12.00 15.75 6.68
N ILE A 189 -13.02 15.42 5.89
CA ILE A 189 -13.84 16.36 5.14
C ILE A 189 -15.27 16.33 5.67
N ARG A 190 -15.95 17.47 5.53
CA ARG A 190 -17.35 17.64 5.90
C ARG A 190 -18.27 17.23 4.76
#